data_dd06a32e82a93d0064e4c29dfa30ece2
#
_entry.id   dd06a32e82a93d0064e4c29dfa30ece2
#
_cell.length_a   1.000
_cell.length_b   1.000
_cell.length_c   1.000
_cell.angle_alpha   90.00
_cell.angle_beta   90.00
_cell.angle_gamma   90.00
#
_symmetry.space_group_name_H-M   'P 1'
#
loop_
_entity.id
_entity.type
_entity.pdbx_description
1 polymer ?
#
loop_
_entity_poly.entity_id
_entity_poly.type
_entity_poly.pdbx_seq_one_letter_code
_entity_poly.pdbx_strand_id
1 'polypeptide(L)'
;MKQVMAMTTTHEPLHSLARDLRAHGPVLLAGMPQPHDELLALVWGPRFDREHALGLVARQPAHAALTLPALLQAADRFDALHASAQRRLRQMILRHRARCAAV
;
A
#
# COMPACT_ATOMS: atom_id res chain seq x y z
N MET A 1 -25.96 10.01 14.95
CA MET A 1 -25.02 10.78 14.12
C MET A 1 -23.59 10.39 14.38
N LYS A 2 -23.14 10.52 15.62
CA LYS A 2 -21.75 10.18 15.98
C LYS A 2 -21.44 8.70 15.76
N GLN A 3 -22.40 7.83 15.98
CA GLN A 3 -22.21 6.40 15.80
C GLN A 3 -21.98 6.02 14.33
N VAL A 4 -22.66 6.72 13.44
CA VAL A 4 -22.47 6.51 11.99
C VAL A 4 -21.04 6.90 11.61
N MET A 5 -20.54 7.98 12.16
CA MET A 5 -19.16 8.40 11.89
C MET A 5 -18.14 7.39 12.44
N ALA A 6 -18.42 6.81 13.62
CA ALA A 6 -17.55 5.80 14.20
C ALA A 6 -17.49 4.55 13.34
N MET A 7 -18.61 4.15 12.78
CA MET A 7 -18.67 3.00 11.86
C MET A 7 -17.91 3.29 10.56
N THR A 8 -18.02 4.50 10.06
CA THR A 8 -17.29 4.93 8.87
C THR A 8 -15.78 4.85 9.11
N THR A 9 -15.33 5.28 10.30
CA THR A 9 -13.91 5.23 10.64
C THR A 9 -13.35 3.82 10.70
N THR A 10 -14.16 2.80 10.94
CA THR A 10 -13.70 1.42 10.99
C THR A 10 -13.12 0.97 9.64
N HIS A 11 -13.70 1.42 8.53
CA HIS A 11 -13.26 1.04 7.19
C HIS A 11 -12.37 2.09 6.54
N GLU A 12 -12.41 3.31 7.03
CA GLU A 12 -11.70 4.44 6.46
C GLU A 12 -10.18 4.22 6.39
N PRO A 13 -9.51 3.70 7.43
CA PRO A 13 -8.05 3.50 7.35
C PRO A 13 -7.63 2.55 6.22
N LEU A 14 -8.39 1.49 5.99
CA LEU A 14 -8.09 0.55 4.90
C LEU A 14 -8.31 1.21 3.53
N HIS A 15 -9.43 1.89 3.35
CA HIS A 15 -9.74 2.55 2.09
C HIS A 15 -8.76 3.68 1.78
N SER A 16 -8.39 4.45 2.79
CA SER A 16 -7.42 5.53 2.66
C SER A 16 -6.06 4.98 2.24
N LEU A 17 -5.62 3.90 2.88
CA LEU A 17 -4.35 3.25 2.53
C LEU A 17 -4.37 2.71 1.11
N ALA A 18 -5.44 2.02 0.72
CA ALA A 18 -5.57 1.48 -0.64
C ALA A 18 -5.53 2.59 -1.69
N ARG A 19 -6.18 3.72 -1.41
CA ARG A 19 -6.17 4.89 -2.29
C ARG A 19 -4.76 5.46 -2.44
N ASP A 20 -4.03 5.58 -1.34
CA ASP A 20 -2.67 6.09 -1.35
C ASP A 20 -1.74 5.16 -2.14
N LEU A 21 -1.89 3.85 -1.98
CA LEU A 21 -1.10 2.89 -2.72
C LEU A 21 -1.38 2.97 -4.23
N ARG A 22 -2.64 3.19 -4.61
CA ARG A 22 -3.00 3.37 -6.02
C ARG A 22 -2.43 4.67 -6.59
N ALA A 23 -2.37 5.71 -5.77
CA ALA A 23 -1.86 7.01 -6.23
C ALA A 23 -0.35 6.99 -6.39
N HIS A 24 0.38 6.38 -5.47
CA HIS A 24 1.84 6.45 -5.43
C HIS A 24 2.55 5.21 -5.96
N GLY A 25 1.85 4.07 -5.96
CA GLY A 25 2.42 2.81 -6.41
C GLY A 25 2.98 2.84 -7.83
N PRO A 26 2.25 3.36 -8.82
CA PRO A 26 2.75 3.40 -10.20
C PRO A 26 4.07 4.16 -10.36
N VAL A 27 4.25 5.24 -9.60
CA VAL A 27 5.51 6.01 -9.63
C VAL A 27 6.64 5.22 -8.98
N LEU A 28 6.37 4.69 -7.77
CA LEU A 28 7.36 3.94 -7.00
C LEU A 28 7.83 2.68 -7.73
N LEU A 29 6.91 2.00 -8.40
CA LEU A 29 7.17 0.70 -9.02
C LEU A 29 7.39 0.79 -10.52
N ALA A 30 7.54 1.99 -11.06
CA ALA A 30 7.78 2.19 -12.49
C ALA A 30 9.05 1.44 -12.91
N GLY A 31 8.94 0.71 -14.02
CA GLY A 31 10.05 -0.06 -14.55
C GLY A 31 10.28 -1.41 -13.87
N MET A 32 9.54 -1.72 -12.82
CA MET A 32 9.64 -3.03 -12.18
C MET A 32 8.92 -4.10 -13.01
N PRO A 33 9.54 -5.26 -13.23
CA PRO A 33 8.89 -6.30 -14.05
C PRO A 33 7.68 -6.92 -13.39
N GLN A 34 7.63 -6.95 -12.04
CA GLN A 34 6.53 -7.53 -11.29
C GLN A 34 6.06 -6.56 -10.21
N PRO A 35 5.37 -5.46 -10.60
CA PRO A 35 5.02 -4.40 -9.64
C PRO A 35 4.09 -4.89 -8.53
N HIS A 36 3.13 -5.77 -8.82
CA HIS A 36 2.24 -6.29 -7.79
C HIS A 36 2.97 -7.15 -6.78
N ASP A 37 3.96 -7.91 -7.22
CA ASP A 37 4.75 -8.75 -6.32
C ASP A 37 5.62 -7.89 -5.39
N GLU A 38 6.16 -6.78 -5.90
CA GLU A 38 6.89 -5.82 -5.07
C GLU A 38 5.98 -5.20 -4.02
N LEU A 39 4.77 -4.82 -4.42
CA LEU A 39 3.79 -4.25 -3.51
C LEU A 39 3.38 -5.26 -2.44
N LEU A 40 3.12 -6.51 -2.83
CA LEU A 40 2.79 -7.57 -1.88
C LEU A 40 3.93 -7.83 -0.88
N ALA A 41 5.18 -7.75 -1.33
CA ALA A 41 6.33 -7.94 -0.46
C ALA A 41 6.35 -6.91 0.67
N LEU A 42 5.92 -5.67 0.40
CA LEU A 42 5.87 -4.62 1.40
C LEU A 42 4.84 -4.90 2.50
N VAL A 43 3.74 -5.57 2.15
CA VAL A 43 2.59 -5.75 3.05
C VAL A 43 2.32 -7.22 3.39
N TRP A 44 3.28 -8.08 3.16
CA TRP A 44 3.10 -9.52 3.36
C TRP A 44 3.03 -9.92 4.83
N GLY A 45 3.87 -9.32 5.66
CA GLY A 45 3.92 -9.60 7.09
C GLY A 45 2.97 -8.70 7.88
N PRO A 46 2.96 -8.83 9.20
CA PRO A 46 2.11 -7.99 10.07
C PRO A 46 2.61 -6.55 10.18
N ARG A 47 3.83 -6.30 9.74
CA ARG A 47 4.40 -4.96 9.71
C ARG A 47 4.87 -4.64 8.30
N PHE A 48 4.68 -3.38 7.91
CA PHE A 48 5.13 -2.91 6.61
C PHE A 48 6.67 -3.02 6.51
N ASP A 49 7.16 -3.52 5.39
CA ASP A 49 8.60 -3.72 5.17
C ASP A 49 9.22 -2.40 4.71
N ARG A 50 9.61 -1.58 5.68
CA ARG A 50 10.18 -0.24 5.42
C ARG A 50 11.53 -0.33 4.75
N GLU A 51 12.31 -1.33 5.08
CA GLU A 51 13.65 -1.50 4.50
C GLU A 51 13.55 -1.77 3.00
N HIS A 52 12.68 -2.69 2.62
CA HIS A 52 12.44 -2.98 1.21
C HIS A 52 11.93 -1.74 0.48
N ALA A 53 11.01 -1.01 1.13
CA ALA A 53 10.43 0.20 0.57
C ALA A 53 11.49 1.28 0.32
N LEU A 54 12.39 1.48 1.27
CA LEU A 54 13.48 2.44 1.11
C LEU A 54 14.40 2.08 -0.07
N GLY A 55 14.62 0.78 -0.28
CA GLY A 55 15.36 0.30 -1.44
C GLY A 55 14.68 0.66 -2.75
N LEU A 56 13.35 0.54 -2.80
CA LEU A 56 12.57 0.93 -3.98
C LEU A 56 12.66 2.43 -4.25
N VAL A 57 12.56 3.25 -3.20
CA VAL A 57 12.68 4.70 -3.34
C VAL A 57 14.05 5.08 -3.86
N ALA A 58 15.10 4.41 -3.39
CA ALA A 58 16.49 4.68 -3.81
C ALA A 58 16.70 4.43 -5.30
N ARG A 59 15.89 3.57 -5.93
CA ARG A 59 15.96 3.31 -7.36
C ARG A 59 15.36 4.44 -8.20
N GLN A 60 14.56 5.31 -7.58
CA GLN A 60 13.86 6.41 -8.25
C GLN A 60 14.16 7.73 -7.54
N PRO A 61 15.42 8.16 -7.49
CA PRO A 61 15.79 9.34 -6.68
C PRO A 61 15.08 10.62 -7.13
N ALA A 62 14.71 10.72 -8.39
CA ALA A 62 14.01 11.90 -8.91
C ALA A 62 12.64 12.09 -8.25
N HIS A 63 12.04 11.01 -7.75
CA HIS A 63 10.71 11.06 -7.13
C HIS A 63 10.77 10.89 -5.61
N ALA A 64 11.96 10.76 -5.02
CA ALA A 64 12.11 10.44 -3.59
C ALA A 64 11.45 11.46 -2.68
N ALA A 65 11.53 12.76 -3.02
CA ALA A 65 10.95 13.82 -2.20
C ALA A 65 9.43 13.68 -2.07
N LEU A 66 8.77 13.15 -3.09
CA LEU A 66 7.32 12.93 -3.10
C LEU A 66 6.96 11.55 -2.53
N THR A 67 7.67 10.51 -2.95
CA THR A 67 7.30 9.13 -2.62
C THR A 67 7.69 8.72 -1.22
N LEU A 68 8.80 9.22 -0.69
CA LEU A 68 9.28 8.81 0.63
C LEU A 68 8.31 9.17 1.76
N PRO A 69 7.83 10.42 1.88
CA PRO A 69 6.87 10.74 2.94
C PRO A 69 5.57 9.95 2.79
N ALA A 70 5.08 9.79 1.56
CA ALA A 70 3.85 9.04 1.31
C ALA A 70 4.01 7.57 1.71
N LEU A 71 5.16 6.99 1.42
CA LEU A 71 5.47 5.61 1.75
C LEU A 71 5.55 5.38 3.26
N LEU A 72 6.20 6.29 3.98
CA LEU A 72 6.32 6.20 5.44
C LEU A 72 4.95 6.34 6.11
N GLN A 73 4.09 7.22 5.60
CA GLN A 73 2.73 7.33 6.09
C GLN A 73 1.93 6.04 5.83
N ALA A 74 2.09 5.48 4.64
CA ALA A 74 1.43 4.22 4.31
C ALA A 74 1.90 3.09 5.22
N ALA A 75 3.19 3.06 5.54
CA ALA A 75 3.76 2.08 6.46
C ALA A 75 3.14 2.18 7.85
N ASP A 76 3.02 3.39 8.38
CA ASP A 76 2.42 3.60 9.69
C ASP A 76 0.95 3.21 9.70
N ARG A 77 0.21 3.55 8.64
CA ARG A 77 -1.19 3.18 8.51
C ARG A 77 -1.39 1.67 8.43
N PHE A 78 -0.54 0.99 7.66
CA PHE A 78 -0.60 -0.45 7.55
C PHE A 78 -0.34 -1.13 8.88
N ASP A 79 0.67 -0.70 9.61
CA ASP A 79 1.02 -1.26 10.92
C ASP A 79 -0.12 -1.09 11.93
N ALA A 80 -0.92 -0.04 11.78
CA ALA A 80 -2.06 0.23 12.65
C ALA A 80 -3.31 -0.58 12.31
N LEU A 81 -3.34 -1.22 11.14
CA LEU A 81 -4.50 -2.02 10.73
C LEU A 81 -4.57 -3.32 11.53
N HIS A 82 -5.78 -3.77 11.83
CA HIS A 82 -6.01 -5.11 12.36
C HIS A 82 -5.59 -6.16 11.33
N ALA A 83 -5.26 -7.36 11.81
CA ALA A 83 -4.83 -8.46 10.96
C ALA A 83 -5.83 -8.76 9.84
N SER A 84 -7.13 -8.67 10.13
CA SER A 84 -8.17 -8.92 9.13
C SER A 84 -8.14 -7.85 8.02
N ALA A 85 -7.92 -6.61 8.36
CA ALA A 85 -7.80 -5.52 7.38
C ALA A 85 -6.54 -5.66 6.55
N GLN A 86 -5.44 -6.08 7.17
CA GLN A 86 -4.20 -6.35 6.45
C GLN A 86 -4.39 -7.45 5.42
N ARG A 87 -5.09 -8.53 5.79
CA ARG A 87 -5.42 -9.61 4.85
C ARG A 87 -6.28 -9.12 3.69
N ARG A 88 -7.24 -8.25 3.98
CA ARG A 88 -8.10 -7.66 2.95
C ARG A 88 -7.28 -6.85 1.95
N LEU A 89 -6.32 -6.08 2.44
CA LEU A 89 -5.44 -5.31 1.58
C LEU A 89 -4.67 -6.22 0.62
N ARG A 90 -4.10 -7.31 1.14
CA ARG A 90 -3.38 -8.27 0.30
C ARG A 90 -4.30 -8.88 -0.76
N GLN A 91 -5.53 -9.22 -0.38
CA GLN A 91 -6.52 -9.75 -1.33
C GLN A 91 -6.87 -8.73 -2.42
N MET A 92 -6.98 -7.46 -2.06
CA MET A 92 -7.24 -6.40 -3.03
C MET A 92 -6.11 -6.30 -4.05
N ILE A 93 -4.88 -6.39 -3.60
CA ILE A 93 -3.71 -6.36 -4.47
C ILE A 93 -3.70 -7.59 -5.39
N LEU A 94 -3.98 -8.77 -4.83
CA LEU A 94 -4.02 -10.01 -5.61
C LEU A 94 -5.11 -9.97 -6.68
N ARG A 95 -6.28 -9.45 -6.36
CA ARG A 95 -7.36 -9.30 -7.34
C ARG A 95 -6.98 -8.33 -8.45
N HIS A 96 -6.35 -7.24 -8.09
CA HIS A 96 -5.91 -6.26 -9.07
C HIS A 96 -4.87 -6.86 -10.00
N ARG A 97 -3.91 -7.63 -9.44
CA ARG A 97 -2.92 -8.35 -10.24
C ARG A 97 -3.59 -9.31 -11.22
N ALA A 98 -4.58 -10.07 -10.75
CA ALA A 98 -5.30 -11.02 -11.59
C ALA A 98 -6.02 -10.32 -12.74
N ARG A 99 -6.66 -9.18 -12.47
CA ARG A 99 -7.34 -8.40 -13.51
C ARG A 99 -6.37 -7.86 -14.55
N CYS A 100 -5.21 -7.38 -14.11
CA CYS A 100 -4.20 -6.88 -15.04
C CYS A 100 -3.60 -8.01 -15.88
N ALA A 101 -3.44 -9.19 -15.30
CA ALA A 101 -2.90 -10.35 -16.02
C ALA A 101 -3.90 -10.91 -17.04
N ALA A 102 -5.21 -10.74 -16.79
CA ALA A 102 -6.26 -11.23 -17.69
C ALA A 102 -6.38 -10.39 -18.97
N VAL A 103 -5.84 -9.19 -18.97
CA VAL A 103 -5.82 -8.31 -20.15
C VAL A 103 -4.63 -8.65 -21.03
#